data_fe3664051fc24a2fb5af8d23d5d008f3
#
_entry.id   fe3664051fc24a2fb5af8d23d5d008f3
#
_cell.length_a   1.000
_cell.length_b   1.000
_cell.length_c   1.000
_cell.angle_alpha   90.00
_cell.angle_beta   90.00
_cell.angle_gamma   90.00
#
_symmetry.space_group_name_H-M   'P 1'
#
loop_
_entity.id
_entity.type
_entity.pdbx_description
1 polymer ?
#
loop_
_entity_poly.entity_id
_entity_poly.type
_entity_poly.pdbx_seq_one_letter_code
_entity_poly.pdbx_strand_id
1 'polypeptide(L)'
;MSIRHALLAILDQGPCYGNQLRSEYNRRTGAAWPINVGQIYTTLDRLERDGLVRTSDRDAQGHLFYEISDGGRAEVAEWFANPVAGLSSARDDVATLVALAVTLPGVDAAAVIDVQLAAARDRAADLRRESIQSAGSDMGLAASLVLTARMAAADAEVAWLDAAATRVGTEGNTSGELTVDTVAPRRGRPRNTPQ
;
A
#
# COMPACT_ATOMS: atom_id res chain seq x y z
N MET A 1 7.94 -1.92 1.46
CA MET A 1 6.62 -2.58 1.29
C MET A 1 5.70 -2.12 2.42
N SER A 2 4.63 -1.41 2.09
CA SER A 2 3.82 -0.67 3.05
C SER A 2 2.58 -1.45 3.57
N ILE A 3 2.71 -2.76 3.78
CA ILE A 3 1.65 -3.57 4.42
C ILE A 3 1.20 -2.92 5.74
N ARG A 4 2.15 -2.38 6.51
CA ARG A 4 1.91 -1.66 7.77
C ARG A 4 0.88 -0.53 7.59
N HIS A 5 1.14 0.40 6.69
CA HIS A 5 0.24 1.53 6.44
C HIS A 5 -1.08 1.08 5.81
N ALA A 6 -1.04 0.08 4.93
CA ALA A 6 -2.25 -0.48 4.36
C ALA A 6 -3.21 -1.07 5.42
N LEU A 7 -2.68 -1.81 6.41
CA LEU A 7 -3.49 -2.34 7.49
C LEU A 7 -4.02 -1.24 8.40
N LEU A 8 -3.21 -0.22 8.72
CA LEU A 8 -3.65 0.94 9.48
C LEU A 8 -4.78 1.68 8.76
N ALA A 9 -4.64 1.94 7.45
CA ALA A 9 -5.66 2.64 6.65
C ALA A 9 -6.99 1.86 6.57
N ILE A 10 -6.95 0.53 6.55
CA ILE A 10 -8.15 -0.30 6.63
C ILE A 10 -8.77 -0.23 8.04
N LEU A 11 -7.95 -0.30 9.10
CA LEU A 11 -8.40 -0.19 10.48
C LEU A 11 -8.97 1.18 10.83
N ASP A 12 -8.61 2.22 10.08
CA ASP A 12 -9.20 3.55 10.23
C ASP A 12 -10.69 3.60 9.83
N GLN A 13 -11.15 2.64 9.05
CA GLN A 13 -12.57 2.49 8.70
C GLN A 13 -13.39 1.77 9.78
N GLY A 14 -12.73 1.12 10.74
CA GLY A 14 -13.36 0.43 11.85
C GLY A 14 -12.58 -0.80 12.34
N PRO A 15 -12.98 -1.35 13.50
CA PRO A 15 -12.33 -2.53 14.05
C PRO A 15 -12.41 -3.75 13.12
N CYS A 16 -11.31 -4.48 12.97
CA CYS A 16 -11.21 -5.67 12.14
C CYS A 16 -10.43 -6.79 12.85
N TYR A 17 -10.79 -8.05 12.60
CA TYR A 17 -9.94 -9.19 12.96
C TYR A 17 -9.01 -9.58 11.80
N GLY A 18 -7.96 -10.35 12.08
CA GLY A 18 -6.86 -10.60 11.14
C GLY A 18 -7.29 -11.16 9.77
N ASN A 19 -8.25 -12.11 9.71
CA ASN A 19 -8.73 -12.64 8.43
C ASN A 19 -9.54 -11.59 7.64
N GLN A 20 -10.31 -10.75 8.31
CA GLN A 20 -11.06 -9.66 7.68
C GLN A 20 -10.08 -8.65 7.07
N LEU A 21 -9.03 -8.25 7.80
CA LEU A 21 -7.97 -7.38 7.28
C LEU A 21 -7.31 -7.95 6.02
N ARG A 22 -7.05 -9.28 6.00
CA ARG A 22 -6.51 -9.94 4.82
C ARG A 22 -7.46 -9.85 3.63
N SER A 23 -8.75 -10.15 3.83
CA SER A 23 -9.77 -10.09 2.80
C SER A 23 -9.92 -8.68 2.24
N GLU A 24 -9.98 -7.67 3.12
CA GLU A 24 -10.07 -6.26 2.73
C GLU A 24 -8.83 -5.78 1.98
N TYR A 25 -7.63 -6.11 2.45
CA TYR A 25 -6.40 -5.78 1.74
C TYR A 25 -6.39 -6.37 0.33
N ASN A 26 -6.66 -7.67 0.19
CA ASN A 26 -6.69 -8.32 -1.12
C ASN A 26 -7.77 -7.73 -2.03
N ARG A 27 -8.96 -7.46 -1.50
CA ARG A 27 -10.05 -6.86 -2.26
C ARG A 27 -9.68 -5.47 -2.78
N ARG A 28 -9.13 -4.61 -1.93
CA ARG A 28 -8.81 -3.21 -2.26
C ARG A 28 -7.61 -3.06 -3.18
N THR A 29 -6.67 -4.01 -3.13
CA THR A 29 -5.48 -4.03 -4.01
C THR A 29 -5.68 -4.91 -5.25
N GLY A 30 -6.90 -5.40 -5.51
CA GLY A 30 -7.18 -6.29 -6.63
C GLY A 30 -6.44 -7.63 -6.53
N ALA A 31 -6.03 -8.05 -5.33
CA ALA A 31 -5.22 -9.24 -5.05
C ALA A 31 -3.91 -9.34 -5.87
N ALA A 32 -3.40 -8.21 -6.36
CA ALA A 32 -2.15 -8.16 -7.12
C ALA A 32 -0.95 -8.59 -6.27
N TRP A 33 -0.98 -8.31 -4.97
CA TRP A 33 0.04 -8.70 -3.98
C TRP A 33 -0.60 -9.42 -2.80
N PRO A 34 -0.99 -10.69 -2.97
CA PRO A 34 -1.74 -11.41 -1.94
C PRO A 34 -0.89 -11.57 -0.66
N ILE A 35 -1.49 -11.19 0.46
CA ILE A 35 -0.86 -11.30 1.77
C ILE A 35 -1.33 -12.58 2.48
N ASN A 36 -0.41 -13.28 3.14
CA ASN A 36 -0.76 -14.44 3.95
C ASN A 36 -1.12 -14.05 5.39
N VAL A 37 -1.84 -14.94 6.07
CA VAL A 37 -2.32 -14.71 7.44
C VAL A 37 -1.17 -14.48 8.43
N GLY A 38 -0.04 -15.19 8.28
CA GLY A 38 1.12 -15.00 9.14
C GLY A 38 1.72 -13.60 9.03
N GLN A 39 1.77 -13.04 7.82
CA GLN A 39 2.24 -11.66 7.61
C GLN A 39 1.31 -10.63 8.27
N ILE A 40 -0.02 -10.86 8.22
CA ILE A 40 -0.99 -10.00 8.92
C ILE A 40 -0.69 -9.96 10.41
N TYR A 41 -0.65 -11.13 11.08
CA TYR A 41 -0.44 -11.17 12.53
C TYR A 41 0.94 -10.64 12.94
N THR A 42 2.01 -10.98 12.20
CA THR A 42 3.34 -10.42 12.46
C THR A 42 3.36 -8.89 12.32
N THR A 43 2.60 -8.34 11.39
CA THR A 43 2.49 -6.88 11.23
C THR A 43 1.66 -6.27 12.35
N LEU A 44 0.54 -6.88 12.73
CA LEU A 44 -0.31 -6.42 13.83
C LEU A 44 0.44 -6.43 15.16
N ASP A 45 1.23 -7.48 15.47
CA ASP A 45 2.06 -7.55 16.67
C ASP A 45 3.08 -6.40 16.74
N ARG A 46 3.62 -5.99 15.58
CA ARG A 46 4.54 -4.83 15.51
C ARG A 46 3.80 -3.52 15.71
N LEU A 47 2.64 -3.36 15.08
CA LEU A 47 1.80 -2.17 15.21
C LEU A 47 1.31 -1.98 16.64
N GLU A 48 0.94 -3.06 17.33
CA GLU A 48 0.54 -3.03 18.73
C GLU A 48 1.70 -2.65 19.64
N ARG A 49 2.88 -3.23 19.45
CA ARG A 49 4.09 -2.88 20.18
C ARG A 49 4.49 -1.41 19.99
N ASP A 50 4.28 -0.89 18.78
CA ASP A 50 4.56 0.50 18.44
C ASP A 50 3.44 1.46 18.92
N GLY A 51 2.36 0.93 19.52
CA GLY A 51 1.23 1.71 20.07
C GLY A 51 0.31 2.30 19.00
N LEU A 52 0.36 1.80 17.76
CA LEU A 52 -0.45 2.31 16.63
C LEU A 52 -1.80 1.59 16.48
N VAL A 53 -1.89 0.40 17.02
CA VAL A 53 -3.13 -0.35 17.19
C VAL A 53 -3.25 -0.87 18.61
N ARG A 54 -4.45 -1.21 19.02
CA ARG A 54 -4.75 -1.92 20.26
C ARG A 54 -5.65 -3.10 19.96
N THR A 55 -5.53 -4.14 20.75
CA THR A 55 -6.49 -5.24 20.74
C THR A 55 -7.74 -4.84 21.53
N SER A 56 -8.91 -5.27 21.07
CA SER A 56 -10.18 -5.15 21.77
C SER A 56 -10.70 -6.53 22.21
N ASP A 57 -11.89 -6.58 22.77
CA ASP A 57 -12.49 -7.84 23.23
C ASP A 57 -12.72 -8.82 22.08
N ARG A 58 -12.81 -10.11 22.44
CA ARG A 58 -13.18 -11.16 21.50
C ARG A 58 -14.68 -11.18 21.30
N ASP A 59 -15.10 -11.44 20.06
CA ASP A 59 -16.51 -11.68 19.77
C ASP A 59 -16.98 -13.08 20.26
N ALA A 60 -18.27 -13.36 20.09
CA ALA A 60 -18.87 -14.65 20.46
C ALA A 60 -18.29 -15.84 19.69
N GLN A 61 -17.60 -15.60 18.57
CA GLN A 61 -16.90 -16.58 17.74
C GLN A 61 -15.42 -16.73 18.12
N GLY A 62 -14.93 -15.92 19.06
CA GLY A 62 -13.56 -15.94 19.57
C GLY A 62 -12.58 -15.14 18.72
N HIS A 63 -13.02 -14.33 17.75
CA HIS A 63 -12.15 -13.47 16.98
C HIS A 63 -11.64 -12.31 17.81
N LEU A 64 -10.33 -12.08 17.79
CA LEU A 64 -9.70 -10.91 18.40
C LEU A 64 -9.73 -9.76 17.42
N PHE A 65 -10.35 -8.65 17.80
CA PHE A 65 -10.38 -7.45 16.98
C PHE A 65 -9.21 -6.53 17.29
N TYR A 66 -8.81 -5.78 16.29
CA TYR A 66 -7.80 -4.73 16.36
C TYR A 66 -8.44 -3.40 16.03
N GLU A 67 -8.06 -2.37 16.75
CA GLU A 67 -8.51 -1.00 16.56
C GLU A 67 -7.32 -0.08 16.38
N ILE A 68 -7.44 0.89 15.49
CA ILE A 68 -6.40 1.90 15.30
C ILE A 68 -6.38 2.88 16.48
N SER A 69 -5.20 3.29 16.92
CA SER A 69 -5.01 4.36 17.88
C SER A 69 -4.96 5.75 17.21
N ASP A 70 -5.00 6.82 18.01
CA ASP A 70 -4.82 8.19 17.47
C ASP A 70 -3.45 8.35 16.82
N GLY A 71 -2.39 7.73 17.36
CA GLY A 71 -1.08 7.68 16.73
C GLY A 71 -1.10 6.96 15.37
N GLY A 72 -1.85 5.86 15.28
CA GLY A 72 -2.05 5.15 14.02
C GLY A 72 -2.78 5.99 12.97
N ARG A 73 -3.81 6.74 13.36
CA ARG A 73 -4.53 7.68 12.45
C ARG A 73 -3.62 8.79 11.93
N ALA A 74 -2.79 9.35 12.81
CA ALA A 74 -1.82 10.36 12.40
C ALA A 74 -0.81 9.81 11.38
N GLU A 75 -0.31 8.57 11.60
CA GLU A 75 0.60 7.90 10.66
C GLU A 75 -0.07 7.63 9.29
N VAL A 76 -1.35 7.25 9.28
CA VAL A 76 -2.12 7.08 8.03
C VAL A 76 -2.30 8.40 7.29
N ALA A 77 -2.66 9.47 8.00
CA ALA A 77 -2.82 10.79 7.40
C ALA A 77 -1.50 11.29 6.79
N GLU A 78 -0.39 11.11 7.50
CA GLU A 78 0.94 11.46 7.00
C GLU A 78 1.32 10.61 5.76
N TRP A 79 1.01 9.33 5.76
CA TRP A 79 1.31 8.45 4.63
C TRP A 79 0.56 8.85 3.35
N PHE A 80 -0.70 9.26 3.43
CA PHE A 80 -1.44 9.75 2.28
C PHE A 80 -0.98 11.15 1.82
N ALA A 81 -0.51 11.99 2.74
CA ALA A 81 -0.09 13.35 2.44
C ALA A 81 1.32 13.46 1.84
N ASN A 82 2.16 12.43 1.95
CA ASN A 82 3.55 12.49 1.56
C ASN A 82 3.90 11.53 0.41
N PRO A 83 4.91 11.88 -0.42
CA PRO A 83 5.41 10.96 -1.44
C PRO A 83 5.99 9.69 -0.81
N VAL A 84 5.75 8.54 -1.47
CA VAL A 84 6.40 7.29 -1.08
C VAL A 84 7.89 7.36 -1.43
N ALA A 85 8.75 7.20 -0.42
CA ALA A 85 10.19 7.24 -0.59
C ALA A 85 10.75 5.86 -1.00
N GLY A 86 11.71 5.84 -1.95
CA GLY A 86 12.50 4.65 -2.30
C GLY A 86 12.48 4.27 -3.78
N LEU A 87 13.54 3.56 -4.23
CA LEU A 87 13.78 3.30 -5.65
C LEU A 87 13.47 1.85 -6.12
N SER A 88 13.36 0.85 -5.24
CA SER A 88 13.27 -0.56 -5.69
C SER A 88 11.99 -1.29 -5.36
N SER A 89 11.27 -0.89 -4.31
CA SER A 89 9.92 -1.38 -3.98
C SER A 89 8.86 -0.27 -4.07
N ALA A 90 9.29 0.94 -4.39
CA ALA A 90 8.44 2.13 -4.38
C ALA A 90 7.25 2.03 -5.34
N ARG A 91 7.41 1.36 -6.48
CA ARG A 91 6.33 1.22 -7.46
C ARG A 91 5.16 0.40 -6.92
N ASP A 92 5.43 -0.71 -6.25
CA ASP A 92 4.38 -1.53 -5.61
C ASP A 92 3.76 -0.78 -4.41
N ASP A 93 4.57 0.01 -3.70
CA ASP A 93 4.11 0.82 -2.57
C ASP A 93 3.23 1.99 -3.04
N VAL A 94 3.60 2.69 -4.12
CA VAL A 94 2.77 3.74 -4.74
C VAL A 94 1.47 3.15 -5.31
N ALA A 95 1.54 2.01 -6.00
CA ALA A 95 0.35 1.36 -6.53
C ALA A 95 -0.61 0.91 -5.41
N THR A 96 -0.07 0.39 -4.30
CA THR A 96 -0.87 0.04 -3.12
C THR A 96 -1.50 1.29 -2.49
N LEU A 97 -0.75 2.38 -2.35
CA LEU A 97 -1.25 3.66 -1.85
C LEU A 97 -2.42 4.17 -2.70
N VAL A 98 -2.25 4.23 -4.01
CA VAL A 98 -3.28 4.70 -4.95
C VAL A 98 -4.52 3.79 -4.90
N ALA A 99 -4.34 2.46 -4.89
CA ALA A 99 -5.45 1.52 -4.81
C ALA A 99 -6.27 1.71 -3.52
N LEU A 100 -5.61 1.95 -2.39
CA LEU A 100 -6.27 2.24 -1.13
C LEU A 100 -6.95 3.62 -1.15
N ALA A 101 -6.29 4.65 -1.68
CA ALA A 101 -6.88 5.97 -1.80
C ALA A 101 -8.19 5.96 -2.62
N VAL A 102 -8.23 5.21 -3.71
CA VAL A 102 -9.43 5.09 -4.57
C VAL A 102 -10.55 4.29 -3.91
N THR A 103 -10.22 3.33 -3.03
CA THR A 103 -11.19 2.37 -2.48
C THR A 103 -11.61 2.65 -1.03
N LEU A 104 -10.89 3.51 -0.31
CA LEU A 104 -11.23 3.86 1.07
C LEU A 104 -12.17 5.08 1.12
N PRO A 105 -13.24 5.02 1.90
CA PRO A 105 -14.10 6.17 2.16
C PRO A 105 -13.33 7.33 2.81
N GLY A 106 -13.65 8.56 2.43
CA GLY A 106 -13.09 9.76 3.04
C GLY A 106 -11.67 10.14 2.60
N VAL A 107 -11.03 9.34 1.73
CA VAL A 107 -9.72 9.66 1.15
C VAL A 107 -9.89 10.40 -0.17
N ASP A 108 -9.23 11.55 -0.30
CA ASP A 108 -9.13 12.28 -1.57
C ASP A 108 -8.06 11.64 -2.47
N ALA A 109 -8.51 10.70 -3.31
CA ALA A 109 -7.62 9.98 -4.21
C ALA A 109 -6.92 10.89 -5.23
N ALA A 110 -7.58 11.96 -5.67
CA ALA A 110 -6.98 12.91 -6.61
C ALA A 110 -5.80 13.63 -5.95
N ALA A 111 -5.99 14.17 -4.74
CA ALA A 111 -4.92 14.81 -3.99
C ALA A 111 -3.74 13.87 -3.70
N VAL A 112 -4.02 12.60 -3.34
CA VAL A 112 -2.98 11.58 -3.11
C VAL A 112 -2.19 11.33 -4.40
N ILE A 113 -2.85 11.17 -5.54
CA ILE A 113 -2.19 10.93 -6.83
C ILE A 113 -1.35 12.14 -7.24
N ASP A 114 -1.85 13.36 -7.05
CA ASP A 114 -1.13 14.58 -7.39
C ASP A 114 0.20 14.71 -6.63
N VAL A 115 0.21 14.38 -5.35
CA VAL A 115 1.44 14.35 -4.53
C VAL A 115 2.46 13.35 -5.09
N GLN A 116 2.03 12.14 -5.43
CA GLN A 116 2.92 11.11 -5.97
C GLN A 116 3.42 11.50 -7.37
N LEU A 117 2.56 12.07 -8.21
CA LEU A 117 2.89 12.51 -9.57
C LEU A 117 3.91 13.66 -9.56
N ALA A 118 3.75 14.65 -8.67
CA ALA A 118 4.72 15.71 -8.51
C ALA A 118 6.10 15.13 -8.15
N ALA A 119 6.17 14.27 -7.15
CA ALA A 119 7.42 13.63 -6.74
C ALA A 119 8.03 12.72 -7.83
N ALA A 120 7.22 12.02 -8.62
CA ALA A 120 7.69 11.22 -9.74
C ALA A 120 8.30 12.09 -10.84
N ARG A 121 7.67 13.23 -11.15
CA ARG A 121 8.19 14.21 -12.13
C ARG A 121 9.51 14.81 -11.69
N ASP A 122 9.65 15.16 -10.41
CA ASP A 122 10.90 15.67 -9.85
C ASP A 122 12.02 14.62 -9.96
N ARG A 123 11.76 13.36 -9.59
CA ARG A 123 12.72 12.26 -9.75
C ARG A 123 13.15 12.05 -11.21
N ALA A 124 12.21 12.11 -12.15
CA ALA A 124 12.51 11.98 -13.56
C ALA A 124 13.38 13.15 -14.08
N ALA A 125 13.09 14.37 -13.61
CA ALA A 125 13.88 15.57 -13.94
C ALA A 125 15.31 15.49 -13.39
N ASP A 126 15.48 14.99 -12.15
CA ASP A 126 16.79 14.78 -11.53
C ASP A 126 17.64 13.80 -12.33
N LEU A 127 17.07 12.66 -12.72
CA LEU A 127 17.76 11.65 -13.52
C LEU A 127 18.17 12.18 -14.90
N ARG A 128 17.32 13.01 -15.52
CA ARG A 128 17.68 13.68 -16.79
C ARG A 128 18.83 14.65 -16.61
N ARG A 129 18.84 15.42 -15.49
CA ARG A 129 19.99 16.31 -15.16
C ARG A 129 21.27 15.50 -14.93
N GLU A 130 21.20 14.39 -14.19
CA GLU A 130 22.32 13.48 -14.00
C GLU A 130 22.88 12.98 -15.34
N SER A 131 22.00 12.58 -16.26
CA SER A 131 22.36 12.10 -17.61
C SER A 131 23.08 13.18 -18.42
N ILE A 132 22.59 14.43 -18.41
CA ILE A 132 23.20 15.54 -19.12
C ILE A 132 24.60 15.88 -18.55
N GLN A 133 24.74 15.91 -17.22
CA GLN A 133 26.02 16.18 -16.56
C GLN A 133 27.06 15.09 -16.83
N SER A 134 26.61 13.87 -16.99
CA SER A 134 27.45 12.71 -17.27
C SER A 134 27.85 12.57 -18.74
N ALA A 135 27.18 13.26 -19.65
CA ALA A 135 27.39 13.14 -21.09
C ALA A 135 28.80 13.60 -21.58
N GLY A 136 29.54 14.34 -20.72
CA GLY A 136 30.94 14.75 -20.98
C GLY A 136 31.98 13.98 -20.17
N SER A 137 31.58 13.02 -19.33
CA SER A 137 32.46 12.22 -18.49
C SER A 137 32.65 10.80 -19.08
N ASP A 138 33.79 10.18 -18.76
CA ASP A 138 34.07 8.79 -19.13
C ASP A 138 33.26 7.82 -18.24
N MET A 139 31.92 7.93 -18.35
CA MET A 139 31.02 7.02 -17.65
C MET A 139 31.07 5.67 -18.35
N GLY A 140 31.57 4.64 -17.67
CA GLY A 140 31.63 3.29 -18.22
C GLY A 140 30.24 2.76 -18.63
N LEU A 141 30.19 1.85 -19.60
CA LEU A 141 28.95 1.27 -20.15
C LEU A 141 27.97 0.77 -19.06
N ALA A 142 28.47 0.12 -18.03
CA ALA A 142 27.63 -0.41 -16.94
C ALA A 142 26.86 0.71 -16.23
N ALA A 143 27.51 1.82 -15.87
CA ALA A 143 26.88 2.96 -15.22
C ALA A 143 25.85 3.64 -16.12
N SER A 144 26.18 3.79 -17.43
CA SER A 144 25.24 4.31 -18.44
C SER A 144 23.99 3.46 -18.57
N LEU A 145 24.12 2.13 -18.61
CA LEU A 145 22.98 1.21 -18.67
C LEU A 145 22.10 1.29 -17.41
N VAL A 146 22.71 1.42 -16.22
CA VAL A 146 21.95 1.60 -14.98
C VAL A 146 21.19 2.93 -14.99
N LEU A 147 21.83 4.02 -15.41
CA LEU A 147 21.17 5.33 -15.47
C LEU A 147 19.99 5.32 -16.44
N THR A 148 20.16 4.78 -17.64
CA THR A 148 19.06 4.67 -18.63
C THR A 148 17.92 3.79 -18.14
N ALA A 149 18.19 2.70 -17.43
CA ALA A 149 17.16 1.87 -16.81
C ALA A 149 16.37 2.64 -15.74
N ARG A 150 17.07 3.43 -14.90
CA ARG A 150 16.42 4.29 -13.88
C ARG A 150 15.55 5.36 -14.52
N MET A 151 16.02 6.00 -15.60
CA MET A 151 15.24 6.99 -16.36
C MET A 151 13.98 6.37 -16.95
N ALA A 152 14.09 5.23 -17.63
CA ALA A 152 12.94 4.53 -18.21
C ALA A 152 11.91 4.12 -17.13
N ALA A 153 12.38 3.70 -15.95
CA ALA A 153 11.51 3.36 -14.83
C ALA A 153 10.77 4.59 -14.29
N ALA A 154 11.45 5.74 -14.16
CA ALA A 154 10.85 6.99 -13.70
C ALA A 154 9.82 7.53 -14.72
N ASP A 155 10.12 7.48 -16.00
CA ASP A 155 9.20 7.92 -17.07
C ASP A 155 7.93 7.03 -17.11
N ALA A 156 8.08 5.72 -16.90
CA ALA A 156 6.95 4.80 -16.83
C ALA A 156 6.06 5.06 -15.58
N GLU A 157 6.67 5.44 -14.45
CA GLU A 157 5.92 5.79 -13.23
C GLU A 157 5.10 7.08 -13.45
N VAL A 158 5.69 8.11 -14.04
CA VAL A 158 4.99 9.36 -14.39
C VAL A 158 3.82 9.07 -15.32
N ALA A 159 4.04 8.33 -16.42
CA ALA A 159 2.99 8.02 -17.37
C ALA A 159 1.83 7.23 -16.74
N TRP A 160 2.13 6.29 -15.84
CA TRP A 160 1.10 5.54 -15.12
C TRP A 160 0.30 6.42 -14.16
N LEU A 161 0.96 7.32 -13.40
CA LEU A 161 0.27 8.23 -12.48
C LEU A 161 -0.60 9.25 -13.22
N ASP A 162 -0.15 9.79 -14.36
CA ASP A 162 -0.96 10.65 -15.22
C ASP A 162 -2.23 9.93 -15.72
N ALA A 163 -2.08 8.67 -16.13
CA ALA A 163 -3.22 7.85 -16.54
C ALA A 163 -4.17 7.55 -15.36
N ALA A 164 -3.63 7.30 -14.17
CA ALA A 164 -4.42 7.08 -12.95
C ALA A 164 -5.20 8.34 -12.57
N ALA A 165 -4.56 9.53 -12.58
CA ALA A 165 -5.22 10.80 -12.33
C ALA A 165 -6.40 11.05 -13.30
N THR A 166 -6.18 10.80 -14.59
CA THR A 166 -7.23 10.92 -15.62
C THR A 166 -8.41 9.99 -15.34
N ARG A 167 -8.13 8.73 -14.99
CA ARG A 167 -9.18 7.74 -14.69
C ARG A 167 -9.97 8.10 -13.45
N VAL A 168 -9.31 8.50 -12.37
CA VAL A 168 -9.99 8.93 -11.14
C VAL A 168 -10.87 10.16 -11.39
N GLY A 169 -10.42 11.11 -12.22
CA GLY A 169 -11.20 12.27 -12.61
C GLY A 169 -12.45 11.94 -13.43
N THR A 170 -12.44 10.84 -14.20
CA THR A 170 -13.56 10.44 -15.06
C THR A 170 -14.49 9.40 -14.42
N GLU A 171 -13.94 8.42 -13.72
CA GLU A 171 -14.70 7.29 -13.17
C GLU A 171 -15.11 7.54 -11.70
N GLY A 172 -14.46 8.47 -11.00
CA GLY A 172 -14.66 8.75 -9.58
C GLY A 172 -14.04 7.68 -8.67
N ASN A 173 -14.15 7.89 -7.36
CA ASN A 173 -13.73 6.92 -6.35
C ASN A 173 -14.71 5.75 -6.29
N THR A 174 -14.19 4.52 -6.27
CA THR A 174 -14.97 3.29 -6.07
C THR A 174 -15.00 2.90 -4.59
N SER A 175 -15.11 3.90 -3.71
CA SER A 175 -15.09 3.68 -2.26
C SER A 175 -16.22 2.76 -1.80
N GLY A 176 -15.87 1.75 -1.00
CA GLY A 176 -16.82 0.82 -0.40
C GLY A 176 -16.52 0.63 1.09
N GLU A 177 -17.59 0.45 1.88
CA GLU A 177 -17.47 0.14 3.30
C GLU A 177 -16.71 -1.18 3.54
N LEU A 178 -16.28 -1.40 4.78
CA LEU A 178 -15.70 -2.67 5.19
C LEU A 178 -16.70 -3.80 4.98
N THR A 179 -16.27 -4.85 4.28
CA THR A 179 -17.10 -6.05 4.15
C THR A 179 -16.84 -7.00 5.31
N VAL A 180 -17.90 -7.40 6.00
CA VAL A 180 -17.82 -8.47 6.99
C VAL A 180 -17.79 -9.80 6.24
N ASP A 181 -16.71 -10.56 6.40
CA ASP A 181 -16.60 -11.90 5.80
C ASP A 181 -17.61 -12.82 6.50
N THR A 182 -18.76 -13.06 5.87
CA THR A 182 -19.81 -13.97 6.37
C THR A 182 -19.50 -15.45 6.09
N VAL A 183 -18.41 -15.72 5.34
CA VAL A 183 -18.00 -17.08 5.01
C VAL A 183 -17.10 -17.62 6.12
N ALA A 184 -17.64 -18.58 6.89
CA ALA A 184 -16.85 -19.32 7.87
C ALA A 184 -15.60 -19.95 7.22
N PRO A 185 -14.39 -19.80 7.82
CA PRO A 185 -13.18 -20.40 7.26
C PRO A 185 -13.36 -21.90 7.14
N ARG A 186 -13.10 -22.46 5.94
CA ARG A 186 -13.08 -23.91 5.75
C ARG A 186 -12.09 -24.50 6.75
N ARG A 187 -12.56 -25.30 7.69
CA ARG A 187 -11.73 -26.05 8.64
C ARG A 187 -10.68 -26.83 7.84
N GLY A 188 -9.42 -26.66 8.19
CA GLY A 188 -8.31 -27.40 7.60
C GLY A 188 -8.55 -28.91 7.68
N ARG A 189 -8.03 -29.63 6.69
CA ARG A 189 -8.13 -31.10 6.56
C ARG A 189 -7.81 -31.79 7.90
N PRO A 190 -8.62 -32.76 8.40
CA PRO A 190 -8.32 -33.48 9.63
C PRO A 190 -6.94 -34.16 9.52
N ARG A 191 -6.13 -34.06 10.56
CA ARG A 191 -4.89 -34.84 10.69
C ARG A 191 -5.28 -36.32 10.64
N ASN A 192 -4.77 -37.07 9.66
CA ASN A 192 -4.84 -38.53 9.63
C ASN A 192 -4.07 -39.03 10.86
N THR A 193 -4.76 -39.61 11.81
CA THR A 193 -4.17 -40.36 12.92
C THR A 193 -3.77 -41.73 12.37
N PRO A 194 -2.51 -42.16 12.42
CA PRO A 194 -2.14 -43.54 12.05
C PRO A 194 -2.70 -44.49 13.11
N GLN A 195 -3.32 -45.57 12.65
CA GLN A 195 -3.65 -46.76 13.47
C GLN A 195 -2.38 -47.56 13.79
#